data_c870badcb882db0801e923a342f064ec
#
_entry.id   c870badcb882db0801e923a342f064ec
#
_cell.length_a   1.000
_cell.length_b   1.000
_cell.length_c   1.000
_cell.angle_alpha   90.00
_cell.angle_beta   90.00
_cell.angle_gamma   90.00
#
_symmetry.space_group_name_H-M   'P 1'
#
loop_
_entity.id
_entity.type
_entity.pdbx_description
1 polymer ?
#
loop_
_entity_poly.entity_id
_entity_poly.type
_entity_poly.pdbx_seq_one_letter_code
_entity_poly.pdbx_strand_id
1 'polypeptide(L)'
;RDAMAIGSAVHARVESILLSKDQPGEMPDEALEKQAALCFSSWREWYEGAALTPVAIELPLLHAERAVGGTVDAVLRDKSGKLVLLDWKTSKEVYPQAIIQTAAYRWLWEEELREEIARCVVLRIDKETGRRRVVEMNARELVTPTDQWLRFVDAYRASAEIEKLLK
;
A
#
# COMPACT_ATOMS: atom_id res chain seq x y z
N ARG A 1 -9.99 13.24 -10.28
CA ARG A 1 -11.21 12.85 -9.55
C ARG A 1 -11.57 11.40 -9.87
N ASP A 2 -11.72 11.06 -11.15
CA ASP A 2 -12.13 9.72 -11.59
C ASP A 2 -11.09 8.63 -11.28
N ALA A 3 -9.80 8.95 -11.41
CA ALA A 3 -8.71 8.01 -11.07
C ALA A 3 -8.70 7.63 -9.57
N MET A 4 -9.05 8.57 -8.70
CA MET A 4 -9.18 8.32 -7.25
C MET A 4 -10.40 7.45 -6.96
N ALA A 5 -11.53 7.71 -7.62
CA ALA A 5 -12.75 6.92 -7.46
C ALA A 5 -12.53 5.45 -7.84
N ILE A 6 -11.87 5.19 -8.97
CA ILE A 6 -11.48 3.84 -9.39
C ILE A 6 -10.57 3.19 -8.35
N GLY A 7 -9.54 3.89 -7.90
CA GLY A 7 -8.63 3.39 -6.87
C GLY A 7 -9.38 2.97 -5.60
N SER A 8 -10.22 3.85 -5.07
CA SER A 8 -11.01 3.57 -3.86
C SER A 8 -11.95 2.38 -4.02
N ALA A 9 -12.62 2.26 -5.19
CA ALA A 9 -13.50 1.12 -5.47
C ALA A 9 -12.72 -0.21 -5.53
N VAL A 10 -11.52 -0.21 -6.11
CA VAL A 10 -10.65 -1.41 -6.13
C VAL A 10 -10.19 -1.77 -4.73
N HIS A 11 -9.73 -0.80 -3.93
CA HIS A 11 -9.35 -1.04 -2.52
C HIS A 11 -10.49 -1.65 -1.72
N ALA A 12 -11.70 -1.08 -1.78
CA ALA A 12 -12.85 -1.61 -1.07
C ALA A 12 -13.20 -3.07 -1.46
N ARG A 13 -13.08 -3.42 -2.73
CA ARG A 13 -13.32 -4.79 -3.23
C ARG A 13 -12.23 -5.76 -2.79
N VAL A 14 -10.98 -5.33 -2.84
CA VAL A 14 -9.84 -6.13 -2.35
C VAL A 14 -9.98 -6.38 -0.86
N GLU A 15 -10.26 -5.35 -0.08
CA GLU A 15 -10.50 -5.45 1.37
C GLU A 15 -11.61 -6.47 1.68
N SER A 16 -12.74 -6.41 0.96
CA SER A 16 -13.85 -7.33 1.21
C SER A 16 -13.49 -8.80 0.96
N ILE A 17 -12.67 -9.10 -0.05
CA ILE A 17 -12.13 -10.45 -0.28
C ILE A 17 -11.20 -10.86 0.86
N LEU A 18 -10.23 -10.03 1.21
CA LEU A 18 -9.23 -10.34 2.22
C LEU A 18 -9.82 -10.50 3.63
N LEU A 19 -10.90 -9.78 3.93
CA LEU A 19 -11.63 -9.86 5.20
C LEU A 19 -12.85 -10.78 5.16
N SER A 20 -13.09 -11.47 4.04
CA SER A 20 -14.28 -12.32 3.85
C SER A 20 -15.60 -11.60 4.14
N LYS A 21 -15.68 -10.34 3.72
CA LYS A 21 -16.88 -9.49 3.82
C LYS A 21 -17.67 -9.48 2.50
N ASP A 22 -18.90 -8.98 2.55
CA ASP A 22 -19.70 -8.75 1.35
C ASP A 22 -19.03 -7.76 0.40
N GLN A 23 -19.17 -8.00 -0.90
CA GLN A 23 -18.62 -7.10 -1.92
C GLN A 23 -19.37 -5.76 -1.90
N PRO A 24 -18.66 -4.64 -2.02
CA PRO A 24 -19.31 -3.35 -2.21
C PRO A 24 -20.11 -3.31 -3.50
N GLY A 25 -21.12 -2.47 -3.54
CA GLY A 25 -21.95 -2.25 -4.73
C GLY A 25 -21.13 -1.71 -5.91
N GLU A 26 -21.76 -1.75 -7.09
CA GLU A 26 -21.21 -1.17 -8.31
C GLU A 26 -21.17 0.35 -8.25
N MET A 27 -20.25 0.95 -8.99
CA MET A 27 -20.18 2.40 -9.13
C MET A 27 -21.33 2.91 -10.01
N PRO A 28 -21.89 4.09 -9.71
CA PRO A 28 -22.96 4.66 -10.52
C PRO A 28 -22.55 4.99 -11.96
N ASP A 29 -21.28 5.29 -12.21
CA ASP A 29 -20.73 5.56 -13.52
C ASP A 29 -20.24 4.24 -14.15
N GLU A 30 -20.89 3.81 -15.22
CA GLU A 30 -20.62 2.53 -15.90
C GLU A 30 -19.18 2.45 -16.44
N ALA A 31 -18.62 3.55 -16.93
CA ALA A 31 -17.25 3.55 -17.47
C ALA A 31 -16.22 3.38 -16.35
N LEU A 32 -16.42 4.04 -15.22
CA LEU A 32 -15.55 3.90 -14.04
C LEU A 32 -15.72 2.51 -13.42
N GLU A 33 -16.94 1.99 -13.37
CA GLU A 33 -17.21 0.63 -12.90
C GLU A 33 -16.46 -0.42 -13.72
N LYS A 34 -16.51 -0.31 -15.04
CA LYS A 34 -15.78 -1.22 -15.94
C LYS A 34 -14.28 -1.22 -15.69
N GLN A 35 -13.69 -0.06 -15.44
CA GLN A 35 -12.27 0.06 -15.11
C GLN A 35 -11.96 -0.51 -13.72
N ALA A 36 -12.80 -0.26 -12.73
CA ALA A 36 -12.63 -0.81 -11.39
C ALA A 36 -12.75 -2.35 -11.40
N ALA A 37 -13.73 -2.90 -12.09
CA ALA A 37 -13.93 -4.34 -12.26
C ALA A 37 -12.74 -5.01 -12.96
N LEU A 38 -12.19 -4.37 -14.01
CA LEU A 38 -11.00 -4.84 -14.71
C LEU A 38 -9.77 -4.90 -13.78
N CYS A 39 -9.53 -3.84 -13.02
CA CYS A 39 -8.44 -3.80 -12.04
C CYS A 39 -8.62 -4.85 -10.95
N PHE A 40 -9.83 -4.98 -10.41
CA PHE A 40 -10.12 -5.94 -9.36
C PHE A 40 -9.97 -7.39 -9.86
N SER A 41 -10.47 -7.72 -11.05
CA SER A 41 -10.28 -9.04 -11.66
C SER A 41 -8.79 -9.37 -11.83
N SER A 42 -8.01 -8.41 -12.30
CA SER A 42 -6.57 -8.56 -12.45
C SER A 42 -5.84 -8.75 -11.10
N TRP A 43 -6.23 -8.01 -10.07
CA TRP A 43 -5.71 -8.19 -8.71
C TRP A 43 -6.04 -9.59 -8.19
N ARG A 44 -7.28 -10.02 -8.33
CA ARG A 44 -7.78 -11.32 -7.85
C ARG A 44 -7.03 -12.49 -8.48
N GLU A 45 -6.86 -12.47 -9.80
CA GLU A 45 -6.08 -13.48 -10.51
C GLU A 45 -4.63 -13.58 -10.01
N TRP A 46 -3.99 -12.42 -9.73
CA TRP A 46 -2.65 -12.39 -9.17
C TRP A 46 -2.65 -12.97 -7.74
N TYR A 47 -3.60 -12.56 -6.91
CA TYR A 47 -3.68 -12.98 -5.51
C TYR A 47 -3.91 -14.49 -5.36
N GLU A 48 -4.80 -15.07 -6.17
CA GLU A 48 -5.07 -16.51 -6.19
C GLU A 48 -3.80 -17.32 -6.54
N GLY A 49 -2.92 -16.80 -7.41
CA GLY A 49 -1.64 -17.42 -7.75
C GLY A 49 -0.51 -17.17 -6.74
N ALA A 50 -0.60 -16.14 -5.93
CA ALA A 50 0.49 -15.74 -5.02
C ALA A 50 0.60 -16.61 -3.76
N ALA A 51 -0.46 -17.36 -3.41
CA ALA A 51 -0.52 -18.25 -2.25
C ALA A 51 -0.13 -17.54 -0.92
N LEU A 52 -0.72 -16.37 -0.73
CA LEU A 52 -0.56 -15.52 0.44
C LEU A 52 -1.81 -15.59 1.32
N THR A 53 -1.65 -15.52 2.64
CA THR A 53 -2.77 -15.48 3.60
C THR A 53 -2.79 -14.16 4.36
N PRO A 54 -3.96 -13.53 4.58
CA PRO A 54 -4.07 -12.27 5.28
C PRO A 54 -3.59 -12.34 6.74
N VAL A 55 -2.86 -11.30 7.18
CA VAL A 55 -2.45 -11.09 8.57
C VAL A 55 -3.04 -9.77 9.09
N ALA A 56 -2.89 -8.70 8.34
CA ALA A 56 -3.48 -7.40 8.63
C ALA A 56 -3.93 -6.72 7.34
N ILE A 57 -5.09 -6.09 7.35
CA ILE A 57 -5.70 -5.43 6.19
C ILE A 57 -6.16 -4.05 6.65
N GLU A 58 -5.83 -3.00 5.86
CA GLU A 58 -6.16 -1.60 6.13
C GLU A 58 -5.83 -1.22 7.60
N LEU A 59 -4.64 -1.66 8.06
CA LEU A 59 -4.22 -1.41 9.43
C LEU A 59 -3.59 -0.02 9.56
N PRO A 60 -4.15 0.87 10.41
CA PRO A 60 -3.51 2.13 10.75
C PRO A 60 -2.30 1.86 11.67
N LEU A 61 -1.17 2.46 11.33
CA LEU A 61 0.06 2.44 12.11
C LEU A 61 0.41 3.87 12.53
N LEU A 62 0.91 4.05 13.74
CA LEU A 62 1.26 5.36 14.30
C LEU A 62 2.54 5.26 15.15
N HIS A 63 3.58 5.94 14.76
CA HIS A 63 4.78 6.11 15.57
C HIS A 63 4.71 7.45 16.32
N ALA A 64 4.32 7.40 17.59
CA ALA A 64 4.00 8.58 18.40
C ALA A 64 5.18 9.56 18.56
N GLU A 65 6.38 9.05 18.83
CA GLU A 65 7.58 9.89 19.06
C GLU A 65 7.95 10.72 17.83
N ARG A 66 7.78 10.18 16.62
CA ARG A 66 8.05 10.89 15.36
C ARG A 66 6.82 11.62 14.82
N ALA A 67 5.64 11.42 15.42
CA ALA A 67 4.36 11.95 14.99
C ALA A 67 4.07 11.64 13.51
N VAL A 68 4.34 10.42 13.09
CA VAL A 68 4.08 9.92 11.73
C VAL A 68 3.21 8.68 11.77
N GLY A 69 2.38 8.52 10.76
CA GLY A 69 1.52 7.36 10.64
C GLY A 69 1.00 7.18 9.23
N GLY A 70 0.29 6.10 9.02
CA GLY A 70 -0.36 5.78 7.76
C GLY A 70 -1.12 4.47 7.88
N THR A 71 -1.87 4.13 6.85
CA THR A 71 -2.61 2.87 6.78
C THR A 71 -1.94 1.96 5.76
N VAL A 72 -1.49 0.78 6.20
CA VAL A 72 -0.94 -0.24 5.30
C VAL A 72 -2.09 -0.97 4.61
N ASP A 73 -2.02 -1.13 3.29
CA ASP A 73 -3.07 -1.82 2.53
C ASP A 73 -3.22 -3.28 3.00
N ALA A 74 -2.15 -4.05 3.01
CA ALA A 74 -2.15 -5.42 3.53
C ALA A 74 -0.76 -5.87 4.01
N VAL A 75 -0.76 -6.64 5.10
CA VAL A 75 0.34 -7.53 5.46
C VAL A 75 -0.16 -8.96 5.37
N LEU A 76 0.55 -9.78 4.63
CA LEU A 76 0.19 -11.14 4.29
C LEU A 76 1.31 -12.09 4.74
N ARG A 77 1.01 -13.37 4.84
CA ARG A 77 1.98 -14.41 5.17
C ARG A 77 2.15 -15.36 3.99
N ASP A 78 3.37 -15.63 3.60
CA ASP A 78 3.66 -16.61 2.56
C ASP A 78 3.73 -18.05 3.12
N LYS A 79 3.88 -19.02 2.22
CA LYS A 79 3.94 -20.46 2.56
C LYS A 79 5.13 -20.82 3.47
N SER A 80 6.17 -20.00 3.53
CA SER A 80 7.32 -20.18 4.42
C SER A 80 7.11 -19.54 5.80
N GLY A 81 5.96 -18.94 6.04
CA GLY A 81 5.61 -18.24 7.28
C GLY A 81 6.12 -16.80 7.36
N LYS A 82 6.77 -16.28 6.32
CA LYS A 82 7.33 -14.94 6.31
C LYS A 82 6.28 -13.89 5.97
N LEU A 83 6.42 -12.69 6.58
CA LEU A 83 5.54 -11.57 6.31
C LEU A 83 5.92 -10.85 5.01
N VAL A 84 4.89 -10.49 4.27
CA VAL A 84 4.94 -9.77 3.00
C VAL A 84 4.03 -8.55 3.12
N LEU A 85 4.59 -7.34 2.99
CA LEU A 85 3.79 -6.12 2.88
C LEU A 85 3.38 -5.94 1.42
N LEU A 86 2.10 -5.80 1.18
CA LEU A 86 1.53 -5.58 -0.14
C LEU A 86 0.86 -4.21 -0.22
N ASP A 87 1.24 -3.44 -1.22
CA ASP A 87 0.63 -2.17 -1.61
C ASP A 87 0.16 -2.29 -3.07
N TRP A 88 -1.09 -1.94 -3.39
CA TRP A 88 -1.57 -1.99 -4.77
C TRP A 88 -1.98 -0.62 -5.30
N LYS A 89 -1.68 -0.40 -6.56
CA LYS A 89 -1.87 0.89 -7.23
C LYS A 89 -2.60 0.72 -8.57
N THR A 90 -3.65 1.50 -8.79
CA THR A 90 -4.35 1.61 -10.07
C THR A 90 -3.82 2.80 -10.88
N SER A 91 -2.55 2.74 -11.26
CA SER A 91 -1.82 3.83 -11.92
C SER A 91 -1.19 3.39 -13.24
N LYS A 92 -0.74 4.34 -14.06
CA LYS A 92 -0.04 4.04 -15.32
C LYS A 92 1.33 3.42 -15.10
N GLU A 93 2.03 3.87 -14.03
CA GLU A 93 3.39 3.44 -13.71
C GLU A 93 3.55 3.19 -12.20
N VAL A 94 4.61 2.48 -11.83
CA VAL A 94 5.09 2.45 -10.44
C VAL A 94 5.99 3.67 -10.25
N TYR A 95 5.51 4.63 -9.51
CA TYR A 95 6.25 5.86 -9.22
C TYR A 95 7.17 5.69 -8.00
N PRO A 96 8.30 6.41 -7.92
CA PRO A 96 9.20 6.37 -6.75
C PRO A 96 8.50 6.61 -5.42
N GLN A 97 7.46 7.45 -5.40
CA GLN A 97 6.66 7.74 -4.21
C GLN A 97 5.98 6.48 -3.64
N ALA A 98 5.53 5.55 -4.49
CA ALA A 98 4.95 4.29 -4.03
C ALA A 98 6.01 3.42 -3.33
N ILE A 99 7.25 3.41 -3.81
CA ILE A 99 8.35 2.68 -3.18
C ILE A 99 8.72 3.30 -1.82
N ILE A 100 8.78 4.64 -1.75
CA ILE A 100 9.06 5.36 -0.49
C ILE A 100 7.92 5.12 0.52
N GLN A 101 6.65 5.15 0.07
CA GLN A 101 5.49 4.86 0.91
C GLN A 101 5.53 3.44 1.46
N THR A 102 5.84 2.45 0.62
CA THR A 102 5.95 1.05 1.02
C THR A 102 7.09 0.84 2.03
N ALA A 103 8.23 1.52 1.84
CA ALA A 103 9.34 1.51 2.79
C ALA A 103 8.96 2.15 4.14
N ALA A 104 8.18 3.25 4.10
CA ALA A 104 7.65 3.89 5.30
C ALA A 104 6.70 2.96 6.08
N TYR A 105 5.80 2.28 5.40
CA TYR A 105 4.88 1.32 6.04
C TYR A 105 5.60 0.12 6.62
N ARG A 106 6.62 -0.41 5.93
CA ARG A 106 7.49 -1.45 6.48
C ARG A 106 8.16 -0.97 7.76
N TRP A 107 8.78 0.20 7.75
CA TRP A 107 9.44 0.77 8.92
C TRP A 107 8.46 0.97 10.09
N LEU A 108 7.27 1.55 9.83
CA LEU A 108 6.21 1.71 10.83
C LEU A 108 5.79 0.37 11.44
N TRP A 109 5.58 -0.65 10.62
CA TRP A 109 5.23 -1.99 11.08
C TRP A 109 6.31 -2.57 11.99
N GLU A 110 7.57 -2.55 11.56
CA GLU A 110 8.69 -3.11 12.30
C GLU A 110 8.95 -2.37 13.62
N GLU A 111 8.77 -1.04 13.66
CA GLU A 111 8.90 -0.25 14.88
C GLU A 111 7.74 -0.48 15.86
N GLU A 112 6.51 -0.53 15.39
CA GLU A 112 5.33 -0.64 16.25
C GLU A 112 5.06 -2.07 16.72
N LEU A 113 5.17 -3.06 15.84
CA LEU A 113 4.78 -4.43 16.11
C LEU A 113 5.96 -5.35 16.42
N ARG A 114 7.19 -4.88 16.20
CA ARG A 114 8.44 -5.65 16.42
C ARG A 114 8.48 -6.96 15.64
N GLU A 115 7.83 -7.00 14.49
CA GLU A 115 7.83 -8.13 13.56
C GLU A 115 8.50 -7.74 12.25
N GLU A 116 9.40 -8.58 11.74
CA GLU A 116 10.13 -8.34 10.49
C GLU A 116 9.24 -8.58 9.26
N ILE A 117 9.23 -7.62 8.34
CA ILE A 117 8.69 -7.78 6.99
C ILE A 117 9.81 -8.29 6.08
N ALA A 118 9.71 -9.53 5.64
CA ALA A 118 10.74 -10.18 4.81
C ALA A 118 10.88 -9.55 3.42
N ARG A 119 9.77 -9.10 2.83
CA ARG A 119 9.73 -8.43 1.54
C ARG A 119 8.50 -7.54 1.41
N CYS A 120 8.62 -6.54 0.53
CA CYS A 120 7.53 -5.67 0.16
C CYS A 120 7.19 -5.86 -1.33
N VAL A 121 5.92 -5.77 -1.66
CA VAL A 121 5.40 -5.92 -3.02
C VAL A 121 4.56 -4.69 -3.35
N VAL A 122 4.89 -4.00 -4.43
CA VAL A 122 4.01 -3.02 -5.06
C VAL A 122 3.39 -3.67 -6.29
N LEU A 123 2.09 -3.92 -6.23
CA LEU A 123 1.30 -4.46 -7.33
C LEU A 123 0.60 -3.32 -8.07
N ARG A 124 1.13 -2.95 -9.20
CA ARG A 124 0.54 -1.93 -10.07
C ARG A 124 -0.37 -2.60 -11.09
N ILE A 125 -1.57 -2.06 -11.26
CA ILE A 125 -2.55 -2.51 -12.24
C ILE A 125 -2.99 -1.31 -13.08
N ASP A 126 -2.87 -1.43 -14.39
CA ASP A 126 -3.31 -0.41 -15.34
C ASP A 126 -4.84 -0.46 -15.49
N LYS A 127 -5.50 0.65 -15.17
CA LYS A 127 -6.96 0.73 -15.16
C LYS A 127 -7.63 0.67 -16.54
N GLU A 128 -6.86 0.91 -17.61
CA GLU A 128 -7.37 0.87 -18.98
C GLU A 128 -7.20 -0.53 -19.60
N THR A 129 -6.13 -1.23 -19.22
CA THR A 129 -5.76 -2.50 -19.85
C THR A 129 -5.78 -3.70 -18.89
N GLY A 130 -5.88 -3.49 -17.60
CA GLY A 130 -5.74 -4.54 -16.58
C GLY A 130 -4.33 -5.14 -16.48
N ARG A 131 -3.35 -4.63 -17.24
CA ARG A 131 -1.99 -5.16 -17.20
C ARG A 131 -1.33 -4.90 -15.85
N ARG A 132 -0.72 -5.95 -15.30
CA ARG A 132 -0.02 -5.91 -14.01
C ARG A 132 1.47 -5.65 -14.19
N ARG A 133 2.04 -4.96 -13.21
CA ARG A 133 3.48 -4.92 -12.93
C ARG A 133 3.68 -5.18 -11.45
N VAL A 134 4.46 -6.19 -11.13
CA VAL A 134 4.86 -6.52 -9.75
C VAL A 134 6.28 -6.00 -9.54
N VAL A 135 6.46 -5.19 -8.49
CA VAL A 135 7.78 -4.77 -8.02
C VAL A 135 7.95 -5.36 -6.63
N GLU A 136 8.84 -6.31 -6.52
CA GLU A 136 9.19 -6.97 -5.27
C GLU A 136 10.54 -6.46 -4.78
N MET A 137 10.63 -6.14 -3.49
CA MET A 137 11.80 -5.56 -2.86
C MET A 137 12.09 -6.27 -1.54
N ASN A 138 13.33 -6.68 -1.35
CA ASN A 138 13.82 -7.20 -0.08
C ASN A 138 14.31 -6.07 0.85
N ALA A 139 14.69 -6.44 2.08
CA ALA A 139 15.13 -5.48 3.08
C ALA A 139 16.30 -4.59 2.64
N ARG A 140 17.25 -5.13 1.85
CA ARG A 140 18.43 -4.37 1.37
C ARG A 140 18.05 -3.31 0.34
N GLU A 141 17.12 -3.64 -0.54
CA GLU A 141 16.62 -2.73 -1.58
C GLU A 141 15.80 -1.59 -0.99
N LEU A 142 15.24 -1.78 0.20
CA LEU A 142 14.44 -0.77 0.90
C LEU A 142 15.24 0.15 1.82
N VAL A 143 16.54 -0.05 2.03
CA VAL A 143 17.38 0.83 2.87
C VAL A 143 17.33 2.28 2.36
N THR A 144 17.65 2.50 1.09
CA THR A 144 17.66 3.87 0.52
C THR A 144 16.26 4.53 0.54
N PRO A 145 15.16 3.87 0.13
CA PRO A 145 13.82 4.43 0.27
C PRO A 145 13.43 4.77 1.72
N THR A 146 13.80 3.93 2.68
CA THR A 146 13.54 4.18 4.11
C THR A 146 14.31 5.40 4.60
N ASP A 147 15.60 5.51 4.29
CA ASP A 147 16.42 6.66 4.65
C ASP A 147 15.88 7.95 4.02
N GLN A 148 15.43 7.89 2.78
CA GLN A 148 14.83 9.03 2.09
C GLN A 148 13.55 9.49 2.79
N TRP A 149 12.68 8.56 3.18
CA TRP A 149 11.46 8.87 3.92
C TRP A 149 11.77 9.49 5.29
N LEU A 150 12.70 8.93 6.05
CA LEU A 150 13.11 9.47 7.37
C LEU A 150 13.66 10.91 7.25
N ARG A 151 14.42 11.22 6.21
CA ARG A 151 14.87 12.59 5.93
C ARG A 151 13.71 13.54 5.64
N PHE A 152 12.67 13.09 4.94
CA PHE A 152 11.46 13.91 4.73
C PHE A 152 10.72 14.17 6.05
N VAL A 153 10.62 13.17 6.92
CA VAL A 153 10.02 13.32 8.26
C VAL A 153 10.82 14.34 9.08
N ASP A 154 12.13 14.22 9.13
CA ASP A 154 12.99 15.13 9.89
C ASP A 154 12.95 16.57 9.35
N ALA A 155 12.94 16.74 8.02
CA ALA A 155 12.79 18.04 7.39
C ALA A 155 11.43 18.68 7.68
N TYR A 156 10.35 17.90 7.63
CA TYR A 156 9.00 18.38 7.96
C TYR A 156 8.89 18.83 9.41
N ARG A 157 9.45 18.05 10.35
CA ARG A 157 9.47 18.40 11.78
C ARG A 157 10.26 19.67 12.05
N ALA A 158 11.45 19.80 11.46
CA ALA A 158 12.26 21.02 11.57
C ALA A 158 11.50 22.24 11.04
N SER A 159 10.79 22.12 9.93
CA SER A 159 9.96 23.18 9.39
C SER A 159 8.84 23.60 10.36
N ALA A 160 8.15 22.64 10.97
CA ALA A 160 7.10 22.88 11.95
C ALA A 160 7.62 23.56 13.24
N GLU A 161 8.86 23.28 13.63
CA GLU A 161 9.52 23.97 14.76
C GLU A 161 9.87 25.42 14.43
N ILE A 162 10.38 25.67 13.21
CA ILE A 162 10.65 27.02 12.72
C ILE A 162 9.36 27.87 12.67
N GLU A 163 8.24 27.30 12.22
CA GLU A 163 6.95 27.97 12.21
C GLU A 163 6.49 28.44 13.60
N LYS A 164 6.85 27.72 14.66
CA LYS A 164 6.52 28.14 16.04
C LYS A 164 7.33 29.35 16.48
N LEU A 165 8.53 29.57 15.92
CA LEU A 165 9.36 30.73 16.23
C LEU A 165 8.84 32.02 15.55
N LEU A 166 7.98 31.89 14.54
CA LEU A 166 7.39 32.99 13.79
C LEU A 166 6.05 33.48 14.34
N LYS A 167 5.54 32.82 15.38
CA LYS A 167 4.28 33.16 16.08
C LYS A 167 4.55 33.86 17.40
#